data_3f907fc304310e59410558a7f9e7feef
#
_entry.id   3f907fc304310e59410558a7f9e7feef
#
_cell.length_a   1.000
_cell.length_b   1.000
_cell.length_c   1.000
_cell.angle_alpha   90.00
_cell.angle_beta   90.00
_cell.angle_gamma   90.00
#
_symmetry.space_group_name_H-M   'P 1'
#
loop_
_entity.id
_entity.type
_entity.pdbx_description
1 polymer ?
#
loop_
_entity_poly.entity_id
_entity_poly.type
_entity_poly.pdbx_seq_one_letter_code
_entity_poly.pdbx_strand_id
1 'polypeptide(L)'
;ITDGCRIAGHVKHSILFSGVKIAEGAEVEDAVIMGGTVIESGAVVKHCIVAENVVIGQNAVVGEMPHDGEKGVATIGSGIHIGERAKVGPNAMVNANVKDGEEEW
;
A
#
# COMPACT_ATOMS: atom_id res chain seq x y z
N ILE A 1 1.92 13.84 6.71
CA ILE A 1 1.00 13.23 7.69
C ILE A 1 -0.06 14.24 8.08
N THR A 2 -1.31 13.88 7.98
CA THR A 2 -2.41 14.74 8.36
C THR A 2 -3.06 14.24 9.66
N ASP A 3 -4.04 15.00 10.16
CA ASP A 3 -4.73 14.65 11.38
C ASP A 3 -5.47 13.32 11.25
N GLY A 4 -5.57 12.58 12.35
CA GLY A 4 -6.30 11.32 12.40
C GLY A 4 -5.54 10.10 11.91
N CYS A 5 -4.29 10.25 11.55
CA CYS A 5 -3.48 9.10 11.16
C CYS A 5 -2.94 8.35 12.37
N ARG A 6 -2.94 7.03 12.29
CA ARG A 6 -2.31 6.16 13.29
C ARG A 6 -1.17 5.43 12.62
N ILE A 7 0.05 5.67 13.09
CA ILE A 7 1.24 5.11 12.48
C ILE A 7 2.02 4.35 13.53
N ALA A 8 1.99 3.03 13.43
CA ALA A 8 2.78 2.15 14.28
C ALA A 8 3.93 1.52 13.51
N GLY A 9 3.93 1.64 12.19
CA GLY A 9 4.98 1.12 11.33
C GLY A 9 5.97 2.20 10.88
N HIS A 10 6.78 1.88 9.90
CA HIS A 10 7.74 2.80 9.32
C HIS A 10 7.20 3.48 8.08
N VAL A 11 7.34 4.80 8.04
CA VAL A 11 6.91 5.61 6.90
C VAL A 11 8.07 6.51 6.48
N LYS A 12 8.44 6.44 5.20
CA LYS A 12 9.51 7.28 4.63
C LYS A 12 9.04 7.96 3.37
N HIS A 13 9.31 9.27 3.26
CA HIS A 13 9.06 10.04 2.04
C HIS A 13 7.67 9.80 1.45
N SER A 14 6.66 9.73 2.30
CA SER A 14 5.31 9.39 1.88
C SER A 14 4.32 10.47 2.30
N ILE A 15 3.24 10.57 1.55
CA ILE A 15 2.16 11.49 1.86
C ILE A 15 0.97 10.68 2.35
N LEU A 16 0.52 10.98 3.56
CA LEU A 16 -0.61 10.29 4.17
C LEU A 16 -1.75 11.29 4.37
N PHE A 17 -2.92 10.94 3.87
CA PHE A 17 -4.12 11.74 4.06
C PHE A 17 -4.83 11.37 5.37
N SER A 18 -5.93 12.04 5.68
CA SER A 18 -6.62 11.85 6.95
C SER A 18 -7.12 10.43 7.16
N GLY A 19 -7.02 9.93 8.38
CA GLY A 19 -7.59 8.64 8.75
C GLY A 19 -6.83 7.42 8.27
N VAL A 20 -5.60 7.59 7.80
CA VAL A 20 -4.76 6.45 7.39
C VAL A 20 -4.27 5.71 8.63
N LYS A 21 -4.31 4.39 8.59
CA LYS A 21 -3.82 3.55 9.68
C LYS A 21 -2.72 2.64 9.15
N ILE A 22 -1.56 2.67 9.80
CA ILE A 22 -0.44 1.82 9.45
C ILE A 22 -0.07 0.99 10.66
N ALA A 23 -0.26 -0.31 10.56
CA ALA A 23 -0.07 -1.22 11.67
C ALA A 23 1.42 -1.48 11.96
N GLU A 24 1.67 -2.07 13.10
CA GLU A 24 3.03 -2.40 13.55
C GLU A 24 3.71 -3.35 12.56
N GLY A 25 4.96 -3.08 12.25
CA GLY A 25 5.74 -3.90 11.33
C GLY A 25 5.51 -3.59 9.85
N ALA A 26 4.53 -2.75 9.52
CA ALA A 26 4.31 -2.34 8.13
C ALA A 26 5.34 -1.31 7.70
N GLU A 27 5.65 -1.27 6.42
CA GLU A 27 6.57 -0.30 5.85
C GLU A 27 5.91 0.43 4.68
N VAL A 28 6.03 1.74 4.69
CA VAL A 28 5.52 2.59 3.59
C VAL A 28 6.65 3.50 3.15
N GLU A 29 6.98 3.46 1.87
CA GLU A 29 8.09 4.26 1.34
C GLU A 29 7.73 4.81 -0.03
N ASP A 30 7.96 6.11 -0.21
CA ASP A 30 7.70 6.81 -1.48
C ASP A 30 6.29 6.56 -2.03
N ALA A 31 5.30 6.59 -1.15
CA ALA A 31 3.92 6.30 -1.51
C ALA A 31 3.00 7.47 -1.17
N VAL A 32 1.89 7.54 -1.88
CA VAL A 32 0.79 8.45 -1.55
C VAL A 32 -0.39 7.60 -1.10
N ILE A 33 -0.78 7.78 0.15
CA ILE A 33 -1.87 6.99 0.75
C ILE A 33 -3.02 7.92 1.05
N MET A 34 -4.14 7.72 0.39
CA MET A 34 -5.32 8.56 0.57
C MET A 34 -6.14 8.17 1.78
N GLY A 35 -7.11 9.01 2.13
CA GLY A 35 -7.82 8.91 3.40
C GLY A 35 -8.53 7.57 3.64
N GLY A 36 -8.58 7.17 4.90
CA GLY A 36 -9.31 5.98 5.33
C GLY A 36 -8.65 4.64 5.00
N THR A 37 -7.48 4.66 4.41
CA THR A 37 -6.76 3.44 4.03
C THR A 37 -6.14 2.78 5.25
N VAL A 38 -6.20 1.45 5.30
CA VAL A 38 -5.62 0.64 6.38
C VAL A 38 -4.53 -0.24 5.81
N ILE A 39 -3.34 -0.16 6.39
CA ILE A 39 -2.21 -1.02 6.03
C ILE A 39 -1.93 -1.91 7.23
N GLU A 40 -2.13 -3.20 7.07
CA GLU A 40 -2.05 -4.15 8.18
C GLU A 40 -0.61 -4.57 8.48
N SER A 41 -0.43 -5.31 9.56
CA SER A 41 0.89 -5.70 10.07
C SER A 41 1.77 -6.38 9.02
N GLY A 42 3.02 -5.98 8.95
CA GLY A 42 4.00 -6.62 8.08
C GLY A 42 3.83 -6.31 6.59
N ALA A 43 2.83 -5.51 6.21
CA ALA A 43 2.65 -5.14 4.82
C ALA A 43 3.75 -4.18 4.36
N VAL A 44 4.11 -4.26 3.10
CA VAL A 44 5.12 -3.39 2.49
C VAL A 44 4.48 -2.64 1.34
N VAL A 45 4.55 -1.32 1.38
CA VAL A 45 3.98 -0.46 0.35
C VAL A 45 5.07 0.48 -0.12
N LYS A 46 5.50 0.31 -1.37
CA LYS A 46 6.59 1.11 -1.94
C LYS A 46 6.24 1.59 -3.34
N HIS A 47 6.61 2.84 -3.64
CA HIS A 47 6.43 3.42 -4.96
C HIS A 47 5.03 3.22 -5.53
N CYS A 48 4.00 3.57 -4.73
CA CYS A 48 2.64 3.39 -5.20
C CYS A 48 1.71 4.51 -4.76
N ILE A 49 0.58 4.57 -5.43
CA ILE A 49 -0.49 5.48 -5.08
C ILE A 49 -1.68 4.62 -4.65
N VAL A 50 -2.09 4.78 -3.42
CA VAL A 50 -3.20 4.04 -2.84
C VAL A 50 -4.37 5.00 -2.65
N ALA A 51 -5.49 4.71 -3.28
CA ALA A 51 -6.66 5.56 -3.20
C ALA A 51 -7.37 5.43 -1.85
N GLU A 52 -8.53 6.03 -1.74
CA GLU A 52 -9.25 6.08 -0.47
C GLU A 52 -9.87 4.74 -0.08
N ASN A 53 -9.95 4.48 1.23
CA ASN A 53 -10.65 3.33 1.78
C ASN A 53 -10.13 1.98 1.27
N VAL A 54 -8.83 1.89 1.05
CA VAL A 54 -8.17 0.65 0.64
C VAL A 54 -7.72 -0.10 1.89
N VAL A 55 -7.84 -1.42 1.87
CA VAL A 55 -7.30 -2.26 2.94
C VAL A 55 -6.19 -3.12 2.34
N ILE A 56 -4.99 -3.01 2.90
CA ILE A 56 -3.86 -3.83 2.48
C ILE A 56 -3.59 -4.85 3.57
N GLY A 57 -3.77 -6.12 3.25
CA GLY A 57 -3.72 -7.21 4.21
C GLY A 57 -2.33 -7.47 4.79
N GLN A 58 -2.29 -8.31 5.81
CA GLN A 58 -1.03 -8.64 6.49
C GLN A 58 -0.02 -9.26 5.54
N ASN A 59 1.22 -8.82 5.66
CA ASN A 59 2.34 -9.33 4.86
C ASN A 59 2.17 -9.17 3.35
N ALA A 60 1.22 -8.35 2.90
CA ALA A 60 1.08 -8.06 1.49
C ALA A 60 2.22 -7.14 1.03
N VAL A 61 2.62 -7.26 -0.22
CA VAL A 61 3.67 -6.43 -0.80
C VAL A 61 3.08 -5.67 -1.99
N VAL A 62 3.16 -4.36 -1.94
CA VAL A 62 2.62 -3.50 -3.00
C VAL A 62 3.73 -2.63 -3.55
N GLY A 63 3.92 -2.68 -4.86
CA GLY A 63 4.86 -1.81 -5.54
C GLY A 63 6.31 -2.00 -5.12
N GLU A 64 6.75 -3.25 -5.05
CA GLU A 64 8.13 -3.54 -4.69
C GLU A 64 9.12 -2.72 -5.52
N MET A 65 10.27 -2.41 -4.94
CA MET A 65 11.27 -1.59 -5.62
C MET A 65 11.59 -2.13 -7.02
N PRO A 66 11.56 -1.28 -8.04
CA PRO A 66 11.86 -1.74 -9.39
C PRO A 66 13.29 -2.25 -9.48
N HIS A 67 13.44 -3.38 -10.18
CA HIS A 67 14.77 -3.93 -10.47
C HIS A 67 15.33 -3.25 -11.72
N ASP A 68 16.67 -3.19 -11.81
CA ASP A 68 17.36 -2.69 -12.99
C ASP A 68 16.99 -1.27 -13.41
N GLY A 69 16.72 -0.42 -12.44
CA GLY A 69 16.43 0.98 -12.70
C GLY A 69 15.06 1.26 -13.30
N GLU A 70 14.21 0.26 -13.38
CA GLU A 70 12.83 0.47 -13.81
C GLU A 70 12.09 1.32 -12.77
N LYS A 71 11.38 2.32 -13.26
CA LYS A 71 10.58 3.18 -12.41
C LYS A 71 9.12 2.88 -12.66
N GLY A 72 8.53 2.17 -11.73
CA GLY A 72 7.12 1.83 -11.80
C GLY A 72 6.37 2.37 -10.59
N VAL A 73 5.15 2.82 -10.82
CA VAL A 73 4.27 3.23 -9.75
C VAL A 73 3.03 2.36 -9.81
N ALA A 74 2.81 1.57 -8.77
CA ALA A 74 1.59 0.79 -8.66
C ALA A 74 0.45 1.72 -8.25
N THR A 75 -0.73 1.50 -8.79
CA THR A 75 -1.91 2.30 -8.47
C THR A 75 -3.02 1.39 -8.00
N ILE A 76 -3.59 1.70 -6.85
CA ILE A 76 -4.69 0.92 -6.28
C ILE A 76 -5.91 1.82 -6.20
N GLY A 77 -7.01 1.39 -6.82
CA GLY A 77 -8.25 2.16 -6.83
C GLY A 77 -8.96 2.19 -5.49
N SER A 78 -9.95 3.06 -5.36
CA SER A 78 -10.70 3.24 -4.11
C SER A 78 -11.49 1.99 -3.73
N GLY A 79 -11.57 1.73 -2.43
CA GLY A 79 -12.40 0.66 -1.89
C GLY A 79 -11.88 -0.75 -2.14
N ILE A 80 -10.64 -0.88 -2.59
CA ILE A 80 -10.08 -2.19 -2.93
C ILE A 80 -9.48 -2.86 -1.70
N HIS A 81 -9.64 -4.16 -1.62
CA HIS A 81 -9.05 -4.97 -0.56
C HIS A 81 -7.93 -5.84 -1.15
N ILE A 82 -6.73 -5.64 -0.64
CA ILE A 82 -5.57 -6.46 -0.99
C ILE A 82 -5.45 -7.53 0.08
N GLY A 83 -5.54 -8.80 -0.31
CA GLY A 83 -5.54 -9.91 0.63
C GLY A 83 -4.21 -10.12 1.34
N GLU A 84 -4.21 -11.00 2.33
CA GLU A 84 -2.99 -11.33 3.07
C GLU A 84 -1.96 -11.98 2.14
N ARG A 85 -0.71 -11.55 2.29
CA ARG A 85 0.42 -12.06 1.50
C ARG A 85 0.26 -11.92 -0.01
N ALA A 86 -0.70 -11.13 -0.44
CA ALA A 86 -0.85 -10.83 -1.86
C ALA A 86 0.31 -9.94 -2.33
N LYS A 87 0.63 -9.99 -3.60
CA LYS A 87 1.69 -9.18 -4.18
C LYS A 87 1.15 -8.35 -5.32
N VAL A 88 1.48 -7.06 -5.28
CA VAL A 88 1.15 -6.14 -6.36
C VAL A 88 2.47 -5.61 -6.88
N GLY A 89 2.76 -5.88 -8.13
CA GLY A 89 4.04 -5.50 -8.73
C GLY A 89 4.12 -4.03 -9.09
N PRO A 90 5.34 -3.54 -9.40
CA PRO A 90 5.50 -2.18 -9.88
C PRO A 90 4.74 -2.03 -11.20
N ASN A 91 4.19 -0.84 -11.43
CA ASN A 91 3.37 -0.52 -12.60
C ASN A 91 2.01 -1.23 -12.66
N ALA A 92 1.64 -2.01 -11.67
CA ALA A 92 0.34 -2.66 -11.67
C ALA A 92 -0.75 -1.62 -11.42
N MET A 93 -1.87 -1.78 -12.10
CA MET A 93 -3.07 -0.99 -11.84
C MET A 93 -4.12 -1.92 -11.25
N VAL A 94 -4.43 -1.74 -9.99
CA VAL A 94 -5.38 -2.60 -9.29
C VAL A 94 -6.72 -1.91 -9.22
N ASN A 95 -7.70 -2.46 -9.90
CA ASN A 95 -9.07 -1.92 -9.91
C ASN A 95 -10.12 -2.93 -9.44
N ALA A 96 -9.67 -4.02 -8.83
CA ALA A 96 -10.53 -5.04 -8.24
C ALA A 96 -9.79 -5.66 -7.04
N ASN A 97 -10.55 -6.26 -6.14
CA ASN A 97 -9.94 -6.88 -4.96
C ASN A 97 -8.94 -7.98 -5.33
N VAL A 98 -7.86 -8.05 -4.58
CA VAL A 98 -6.85 -9.08 -4.75
C VAL A 98 -7.02 -10.08 -3.60
N LYS A 99 -7.16 -11.33 -3.93
CA LYS A 99 -7.37 -12.39 -2.93
C LYS A 99 -6.08 -12.70 -2.18
N ASP A 100 -6.23 -13.38 -1.04
CA ASP A 100 -5.08 -13.78 -0.24
C ASP A 100 -4.09 -14.60 -1.09
N GLY A 101 -2.84 -14.20 -1.05
CA GLY A 101 -1.77 -14.90 -1.76
C GLY A 101 -1.74 -14.69 -3.26
N GLU A 102 -2.67 -13.94 -3.83
CA GLU A 102 -2.66 -13.66 -5.27
C GLU A 102 -1.57 -12.64 -5.64
N GLU A 103 -1.16 -12.67 -6.89
CA GLU A 103 -0.19 -11.71 -7.43
C GLU A 103 -0.82 -10.95 -8.59
N GLU A 104 -0.63 -9.63 -8.56
CA GLU A 104 -1.05 -8.73 -9.63
C GLU A 104 0.17 -8.00 -10.16
N TRP A 105 0.41 -8.10 -11.44
CA TRP A 105 1.57 -7.49 -12.08
C TRP A 105 1.19 -6.53 -13.20
#